data_11ebf82b569801f073fed989ba378e26
#
_entry.id   11ebf82b569801f073fed989ba378e26
#
_cell.length_a   1.000
_cell.length_b   1.000
_cell.length_c   1.000
_cell.angle_alpha   90.00
_cell.angle_beta   90.00
_cell.angle_gamma   90.00
#
_symmetry.space_group_name_H-M   'P 1'
#
loop_
_entity.id
_entity.type
_entity.pdbx_description
1 polymer ?
#
loop_
_entity_poly.entity_id
_entity_poly.type
_entity_poly.pdbx_seq_one_letter_code
_entity_poly.pdbx_strand_id
1 'polypeptide(L)'
;MAEALLNHYITSLGMRATVISRGLSAPVGRVPHPYAISVAEENGIRLDPQKRAAALTSAEVAIASILLVMDSSHRREIQRRFPTASGKTFLLGQWQGVEIADPVNEPRSAFDVAWHQCDVGVREWIKRIEDAGMLQRNILAPCQ
;
A
#
# COMPACT_ATOMS: atom_id res chain seq x y z
N MET A 1 6.81 0.70 1.23
CA MET A 1 6.34 1.87 2.03
C MET A 1 4.82 1.81 2.29
N ALA A 2 3.98 1.86 1.27
CA ALA A 2 2.51 1.89 1.45
C ALA A 2 1.93 0.72 2.26
N GLU A 3 2.38 -0.51 2.03
CA GLU A 3 1.93 -1.68 2.81
C GLU A 3 2.25 -1.54 4.31
N ALA A 4 3.45 -1.06 4.65
CA ALA A 4 3.84 -0.86 6.05
C ALA A 4 2.97 0.21 6.73
N LEU A 5 2.68 1.29 6.01
CA LEU A 5 1.78 2.35 6.48
C LEU A 5 0.35 1.82 6.68
N LEU A 6 -0.18 1.08 5.70
CA LEU A 6 -1.51 0.48 5.81
C LEU A 6 -1.60 -0.47 7.01
N ASN A 7 -0.63 -1.37 7.16
CA ASN A 7 -0.61 -2.29 8.29
C ASN A 7 -0.47 -1.57 9.63
N HIS A 8 0.35 -0.52 9.69
CA HIS A 8 0.50 0.30 10.89
C HIS A 8 -0.84 0.92 11.33
N TYR A 9 -1.53 1.60 10.43
CA TYR A 9 -2.81 2.25 10.76
C TYR A 9 -3.92 1.26 11.03
N ILE A 10 -4.04 0.19 10.25
CA ILE A 10 -5.03 -0.88 10.47
C ILE A 10 -4.85 -1.47 11.87
N THR A 11 -3.61 -1.78 12.26
CA THR A 11 -3.31 -2.33 13.59
C THR A 11 -3.60 -1.31 14.69
N SER A 12 -3.14 -0.07 14.55
CA SER A 12 -3.31 0.96 15.57
C SER A 12 -4.77 1.37 15.78
N LEU A 13 -5.60 1.24 14.77
CA LEU A 13 -7.04 1.49 14.85
C LEU A 13 -7.84 0.26 15.28
N GLY A 14 -7.19 -0.87 15.53
CA GLY A 14 -7.85 -2.12 15.90
C GLY A 14 -8.74 -2.71 14.80
N MET A 15 -8.40 -2.47 13.55
CA MET A 15 -9.15 -2.97 12.40
C MET A 15 -8.62 -4.32 11.92
N ARG A 16 -9.43 -5.05 11.18
CA ARG A 16 -9.05 -6.32 10.55
C ARG A 16 -8.98 -6.17 9.04
N ALA A 17 -7.80 -6.32 8.48
CA ALA A 17 -7.59 -6.50 7.05
C ALA A 17 -6.25 -7.17 6.81
N THR A 18 -6.14 -7.87 5.70
CA THR A 18 -4.87 -8.39 5.20
C THR A 18 -4.38 -7.47 4.10
N VAL A 19 -3.16 -6.95 4.26
CA VAL A 19 -2.52 -6.08 3.27
C VAL A 19 -1.26 -6.76 2.78
N ILE A 20 -1.13 -6.83 1.47
CA ILE A 20 0.08 -7.34 0.80
C ILE A 20 0.52 -6.36 -0.28
N SER A 21 1.80 -6.28 -0.54
CA SER A 21 2.35 -5.55 -1.70
C SER A 21 2.90 -6.51 -2.73
N ARG A 22 2.70 -6.16 -4.00
CA ARG A 22 3.17 -6.93 -5.16
C ARG A 22 3.70 -5.99 -6.23
N GLY A 23 4.60 -6.50 -7.06
CA GLY A 23 5.13 -5.79 -8.21
C GLY A 23 4.45 -6.24 -9.51
N LEU A 24 4.37 -5.33 -10.47
CA LEU A 24 3.90 -5.63 -11.82
C LEU A 24 5.03 -6.04 -12.75
N SER A 25 6.17 -5.39 -12.64
CA SER A 25 7.35 -5.62 -13.48
C SER A 25 8.66 -5.57 -12.70
N ALA A 26 8.58 -5.43 -11.37
CA ALA A 26 9.75 -5.35 -10.52
C ALA A 26 10.52 -6.68 -10.50
N PRO A 27 11.85 -6.64 -10.37
CA PRO A 27 12.64 -7.86 -10.18
C PRO A 27 12.17 -8.59 -8.92
N VAL A 28 11.68 -9.80 -9.10
CA VAL A 28 11.28 -10.69 -8.00
C VAL A 28 12.46 -10.95 -7.08
N GLY A 29 12.22 -10.96 -5.78
CA GLY A 29 13.25 -11.26 -4.78
C GLY A 29 14.06 -10.05 -4.29
N ARG A 30 13.81 -8.84 -4.80
CA ARG A 30 14.46 -7.62 -4.33
C ARG A 30 14.02 -7.29 -2.90
N VAL A 31 14.98 -6.93 -2.07
CA VAL A 31 14.73 -6.41 -0.71
C VAL A 31 14.40 -4.90 -0.76
N PRO A 32 13.79 -4.34 0.30
CA PRO A 32 13.53 -2.91 0.37
C PRO A 32 14.79 -2.07 0.21
N HIS A 33 14.67 -0.93 -0.45
CA HIS A 33 15.79 0.01 -0.60
C HIS A 33 16.21 0.57 0.77
N PRO A 34 17.52 0.74 1.05
CA PRO A 34 18.00 1.27 2.33
C PRO A 34 17.36 2.61 2.72
N TYR A 35 17.13 3.50 1.77
CA TYR A 35 16.46 4.77 2.02
C TYR A 35 14.99 4.59 2.42
N ALA A 36 14.29 3.61 1.86
CA ALA A 36 12.93 3.30 2.27
C ALA A 36 12.88 2.81 3.73
N ILE A 37 13.86 1.99 4.14
CA ILE A 37 13.99 1.51 5.51
C ILE A 37 14.23 2.69 6.46
N SER A 38 15.21 3.55 6.16
CA SER A 38 15.55 4.68 7.03
C SER A 38 14.44 5.71 7.15
N VAL A 39 13.74 6.02 6.03
CA VAL A 39 12.56 6.92 6.09
C VAL A 39 11.47 6.33 6.97
N ALA A 40 11.19 5.05 6.85
CA ALA A 40 10.19 4.39 7.69
C ALA A 40 10.56 4.45 9.17
N GLU A 41 11.80 4.12 9.52
CA GLU A 41 12.31 4.17 10.90
C GLU A 41 12.22 5.58 11.49
N GLU A 42 12.60 6.61 10.74
CA GLU A 42 12.49 8.01 11.15
C GLU A 42 11.02 8.44 11.41
N ASN A 43 10.07 7.78 10.78
CA ASN A 43 8.63 7.99 10.98
C ASN A 43 8.02 6.97 11.97
N GLY A 44 8.83 6.22 12.70
CA GLY A 44 8.38 5.28 13.73
C GLY A 44 7.76 4.00 13.19
N ILE A 45 7.97 3.68 11.91
CA ILE A 45 7.43 2.48 11.26
C ILE A 45 8.59 1.58 10.82
N ARG A 46 8.52 0.30 11.16
CA ARG A 46 9.55 -0.66 10.81
C ARG A 46 9.19 -1.36 9.49
N LEU A 47 10.09 -1.30 8.51
CA LEU A 47 10.07 -2.17 7.35
C LEU A 47 10.88 -3.43 7.64
N ASP A 48 10.35 -4.59 7.23
CA ASP A 48 11.13 -5.83 7.27
C ASP A 48 12.22 -5.79 6.20
N PRO A 49 13.51 -5.72 6.58
CA PRO A 49 14.61 -5.64 5.63
C PRO A 49 14.81 -6.95 4.83
N GLN A 50 14.21 -8.05 5.28
CA GLN A 50 14.27 -9.34 4.62
C GLN A 50 13.09 -9.60 3.68
N LYS A 51 12.09 -8.72 3.69
CA LYS A 51 10.95 -8.85 2.82
C LYS A 51 11.37 -8.78 1.36
N ARG A 52 10.94 -9.75 0.57
CA ARG A 52 11.27 -9.83 -0.85
C ARG A 52 10.08 -9.45 -1.73
N ALA A 53 10.38 -8.72 -2.80
CA ALA A 53 9.39 -8.40 -3.83
C ALA A 53 8.87 -9.68 -4.50
N ALA A 54 7.57 -9.73 -4.71
CA ALA A 54 6.89 -10.80 -5.41
C ALA A 54 5.97 -10.24 -6.49
N ALA A 55 5.72 -11.00 -7.55
CA ALA A 55 4.83 -10.61 -8.63
C ALA A 55 3.37 -10.81 -8.24
N LEU A 56 2.51 -9.93 -8.74
CA LEU A 56 1.06 -10.04 -8.59
C LEU A 56 0.52 -11.23 -9.38
N THR A 57 -0.31 -12.04 -8.74
CA THR A 57 -0.94 -13.21 -9.35
C THR A 57 -2.43 -12.99 -9.60
N SER A 58 -3.00 -13.75 -10.56
CA SER A 58 -4.44 -13.71 -10.84
C SER A 58 -5.29 -14.17 -9.64
N ALA A 59 -4.80 -15.12 -8.85
CA ALA A 59 -5.47 -15.57 -7.64
C ALA A 59 -5.56 -14.47 -6.58
N GLU A 60 -4.48 -13.71 -6.38
CA GLU A 60 -4.47 -12.56 -5.46
C GLU A 60 -5.40 -11.44 -5.94
N VAL A 61 -5.41 -11.16 -7.25
CA VAL A 61 -6.36 -10.20 -7.83
C VAL A 61 -7.80 -10.64 -7.59
N ALA A 62 -8.10 -11.92 -7.76
CA ALA A 62 -9.47 -12.44 -7.57
C ALA A 62 -9.98 -12.25 -6.15
N ILE A 63 -9.16 -12.47 -5.13
CA ILE A 63 -9.54 -12.38 -3.72
C ILE A 63 -9.42 -10.97 -3.14
N ALA A 64 -8.65 -10.08 -3.74
CA ALA A 64 -8.49 -8.71 -3.26
C ALA A 64 -9.81 -7.93 -3.36
N SER A 65 -10.18 -7.25 -2.29
CA SER A 65 -11.33 -6.33 -2.29
C SER A 65 -11.00 -5.01 -2.98
N ILE A 66 -9.78 -4.51 -2.78
CA ILE A 66 -9.26 -3.26 -3.36
C ILE A 66 -7.81 -3.47 -3.78
N LEU A 67 -7.45 -2.91 -4.92
CA LEU A 67 -6.09 -2.82 -5.43
C LEU A 67 -5.70 -1.34 -5.47
N LEU A 68 -4.66 -0.96 -4.72
CA LEU A 68 -4.13 0.40 -4.71
C LEU A 68 -2.82 0.44 -5.48
N VAL A 69 -2.73 1.36 -6.42
CA VAL A 69 -1.56 1.55 -7.29
C VAL A 69 -1.00 2.96 -7.16
N MET A 70 0.26 3.14 -7.53
CA MET A 70 0.95 4.42 -7.34
C MET A 70 0.63 5.42 -8.45
N ASP A 71 0.44 4.96 -9.68
CA ASP A 71 0.23 5.81 -10.84
C ASP A 71 -0.75 5.20 -11.87
N SER A 72 -1.12 6.01 -12.85
CA SER A 72 -2.04 5.63 -13.91
C SER A 72 -1.49 4.55 -14.84
N SER A 73 -0.18 4.45 -14.99
CA SER A 73 0.43 3.41 -15.82
C SER A 73 0.27 2.04 -15.19
N HIS A 74 0.47 1.93 -13.87
CA HIS A 74 0.20 0.72 -13.09
C HIS A 74 -1.28 0.33 -13.15
N ARG A 75 -2.18 1.32 -13.04
CA ARG A 75 -3.62 1.08 -13.14
C ARG A 75 -4.00 0.48 -14.50
N ARG A 76 -3.52 1.08 -15.59
CA ARG A 76 -3.78 0.56 -16.95
C ARG A 76 -3.22 -0.84 -17.15
N GLU A 77 -2.01 -1.09 -16.64
CA GLU A 77 -1.37 -2.39 -16.76
C GLU A 77 -2.12 -3.49 -15.99
N ILE A 78 -2.59 -3.21 -14.78
CA ILE A 78 -3.44 -4.15 -14.03
C ILE A 78 -4.74 -4.43 -14.79
N GLN A 79 -5.42 -3.40 -15.27
CA GLN A 79 -6.68 -3.55 -16.00
C GLN A 79 -6.49 -4.35 -17.30
N ARG A 80 -5.35 -4.17 -17.97
CA ARG A 80 -5.00 -4.92 -19.18
C ARG A 80 -4.72 -6.40 -18.88
N ARG A 81 -3.94 -6.70 -17.84
CA ARG A 81 -3.58 -8.08 -17.45
C ARG A 81 -4.72 -8.82 -16.77
N PHE A 82 -5.50 -8.11 -15.98
CA PHE A 82 -6.55 -8.65 -15.15
C PHE A 82 -7.84 -7.86 -15.33
N PRO A 83 -8.60 -8.10 -16.40
CA PRO A 83 -9.82 -7.33 -16.69
C PRO A 83 -10.84 -7.30 -15.56
N THR A 84 -10.89 -8.35 -14.73
CA THR A 84 -11.76 -8.44 -13.55
C THR A 84 -11.39 -7.45 -12.45
N ALA A 85 -10.21 -6.84 -12.52
CA ALA A 85 -9.74 -5.85 -11.55
C ALA A 85 -10.22 -4.42 -11.84
N SER A 86 -10.88 -4.17 -12.98
CA SER A 86 -11.23 -2.81 -13.44
C SER A 86 -12.07 -2.02 -12.43
N GLY A 87 -13.02 -2.66 -11.76
CA GLY A 87 -13.91 -2.03 -10.78
C GLY A 87 -13.33 -1.86 -9.38
N LYS A 88 -12.12 -2.33 -9.12
CA LYS A 88 -11.51 -2.33 -7.78
C LYS A 88 -10.04 -1.86 -7.74
N THR A 89 -9.57 -1.26 -8.81
CA THR A 89 -8.21 -0.70 -8.92
C THR A 89 -8.24 0.82 -8.91
N PHE A 90 -7.60 1.39 -7.89
CA PHE A 90 -7.60 2.83 -7.63
C PHE A 90 -6.19 3.35 -7.38
N LEU A 91 -5.98 4.64 -7.59
CA LEU A 91 -4.73 5.30 -7.22
C LEU A 91 -4.65 5.50 -5.70
N LEU A 92 -3.51 5.24 -5.10
CA LEU A 92 -3.29 5.53 -3.68
C LEU A 92 -3.45 7.04 -3.38
N GLY A 93 -2.93 7.91 -4.25
CA GLY A 93 -3.05 9.35 -4.16
C GLY A 93 -4.32 9.95 -4.79
N GLN A 94 -5.34 9.14 -5.05
CA GLN A 94 -6.55 9.58 -5.78
C GLN A 94 -7.24 10.79 -5.17
N TRP A 95 -7.35 10.82 -3.85
CA TRP A 95 -8.09 11.87 -3.14
C TRP A 95 -7.32 13.19 -3.04
N GLN A 96 -6.00 13.13 -3.20
CA GLN A 96 -5.13 14.30 -3.29
C GLN A 96 -4.88 14.75 -4.73
N GLY A 97 -5.35 13.97 -5.72
CA GLY A 97 -5.10 14.22 -7.12
C GLY A 97 -3.63 14.07 -7.52
N VAL A 98 -2.89 13.18 -6.84
CA VAL A 98 -1.47 12.98 -7.12
C VAL A 98 -1.17 11.55 -7.55
N GLU A 99 -0.17 11.40 -8.38
CA GLU A 99 0.50 10.14 -8.65
C GLU A 99 1.79 10.08 -7.84
N ILE A 100 2.12 8.92 -7.29
CA ILE A 100 3.29 8.74 -6.44
C ILE A 100 4.40 8.12 -7.27
N ALA A 101 5.45 8.90 -7.52
CA ALA A 101 6.59 8.44 -8.27
C ALA A 101 7.41 7.40 -7.50
N ASP A 102 7.96 6.41 -8.20
CA ASP A 102 8.92 5.47 -7.63
C ASP A 102 10.25 6.20 -7.38
N PRO A 103 10.72 6.30 -6.12
CA PRO A 103 11.95 7.00 -5.79
C PRO A 103 13.22 6.18 -6.05
N VAL A 104 13.12 4.95 -6.54
CA VAL A 104 14.29 4.12 -6.88
C VAL A 104 15.15 4.84 -7.91
N ASN A 105 16.46 4.89 -7.66
CA ASN A 105 17.46 5.64 -8.41
C ASN A 105 17.41 7.18 -8.24
N GLU A 106 16.58 7.68 -7.35
CA GLU A 106 16.50 9.10 -7.00
C GLU A 106 17.22 9.40 -5.67
N PRO A 107 17.53 10.67 -5.37
CA PRO A 107 18.11 11.07 -4.09
C PRO A 107 17.24 10.70 -2.90
N ARG A 108 17.84 10.66 -1.70
CA ARG A 108 17.14 10.37 -0.45
C ARG A 108 15.86 11.23 -0.26
N SER A 109 15.91 12.50 -0.65
CA SER A 109 14.76 13.42 -0.56
C SER A 109 13.53 12.94 -1.34
N ALA A 110 13.71 12.21 -2.43
CA ALA A 110 12.60 11.63 -3.19
C ALA A 110 11.87 10.54 -2.39
N PHE A 111 12.58 9.81 -1.52
CA PHE A 111 11.98 8.84 -0.61
C PHE A 111 11.16 9.51 0.49
N ASP A 112 11.59 10.68 0.98
CA ASP A 112 10.80 11.48 1.93
C ASP A 112 9.50 11.96 1.31
N VAL A 113 9.55 12.44 0.07
CA VAL A 113 8.35 12.88 -0.69
C VAL A 113 7.40 11.70 -0.91
N ALA A 114 7.93 10.58 -1.42
CA ALA A 114 7.12 9.39 -1.68
C ALA A 114 6.48 8.84 -0.38
N TRP A 115 7.23 8.84 0.71
CA TRP A 115 6.71 8.44 2.03
C TRP A 115 5.55 9.33 2.46
N HIS A 116 5.72 10.65 2.40
CA HIS A 116 4.67 11.60 2.77
C HIS A 116 3.41 11.44 1.91
N GLN A 117 3.56 11.30 0.59
CA GLN A 117 2.45 11.07 -0.32
C GLN A 117 1.74 9.74 -0.03
N CYS A 118 2.49 8.68 0.26
CA CYS A 118 1.92 7.40 0.69
C CYS A 118 1.16 7.54 2.01
N ASP A 119 1.71 8.23 3.00
CA ASP A 119 1.09 8.41 4.32
C ASP A 119 -0.26 9.14 4.20
N VAL A 120 -0.30 10.24 3.50
CA VAL A 120 -1.54 11.00 3.27
C VAL A 120 -2.56 10.15 2.51
N GLY A 121 -2.15 9.48 1.45
CA GLY A 121 -3.03 8.61 0.66
C GLY A 121 -3.60 7.44 1.48
N VAL A 122 -2.76 6.77 2.26
CA VAL A 122 -3.17 5.66 3.13
C VAL A 122 -4.18 6.10 4.18
N ARG A 123 -3.95 7.22 4.86
CA ARG A 123 -4.90 7.74 5.87
C ARG A 123 -6.27 8.02 5.27
N GLU A 124 -6.29 8.64 4.09
CA GLU A 124 -7.55 8.96 3.42
C GLU A 124 -8.29 7.69 2.96
N TRP A 125 -7.58 6.72 2.42
CA TRP A 125 -8.17 5.44 2.03
C TRP A 125 -8.74 4.69 3.23
N ILE A 126 -8.01 4.60 4.34
CA ILE A 126 -8.48 3.92 5.56
C ILE A 126 -9.78 4.55 6.05
N LYS A 127 -9.81 5.90 6.12
CA LYS A 127 -11.03 6.61 6.52
C LYS A 127 -12.22 6.26 5.62
N ARG A 128 -12.03 6.30 4.30
CA ARG A 128 -13.12 6.01 3.35
C ARG A 128 -13.57 4.56 3.38
N ILE A 129 -12.65 3.63 3.53
CA ILE A 129 -12.96 2.21 3.63
C ILE A 129 -13.69 1.92 4.96
N GLU A 130 -13.30 2.57 6.05
CA GLU A 130 -14.00 2.50 7.34
C GLU A 130 -15.43 3.09 7.23
N ASP A 131 -15.56 4.29 6.66
CA ASP A 131 -16.86 4.94 6.47
C ASP A 131 -17.81 4.12 5.57
N ALA A 132 -17.27 3.38 4.62
CA ALA A 132 -18.01 2.46 3.77
C ALA A 132 -18.37 1.13 4.47
N GLY A 133 -17.91 0.91 5.70
CA GLY A 133 -18.18 -0.33 6.46
C GLY A 133 -17.39 -1.55 5.97
N MET A 134 -16.37 -1.37 5.14
CA MET A 134 -15.54 -2.48 4.62
C MET A 134 -14.49 -2.95 5.63
N LEU A 135 -14.14 -2.13 6.62
CA LEU A 135 -13.24 -2.48 7.72
C LEU A 135 -14.03 -2.59 9.01
N GLN A 136 -13.90 -3.71 9.69
CA GLN A 136 -14.49 -3.93 11.00
C GLN A 136 -13.43 -3.69 12.07
N ARG A 137 -13.78 -2.91 13.09
CA ARG A 137 -12.96 -2.78 14.30
C ARG A 137 -13.06 -4.07 15.11
N ASN A 138 -11.92 -4.49 15.68
CA ASN A 138 -11.93 -5.50 16.72
C ASN A 138 -12.61 -4.87 17.96
N ILE A 139 -13.87 -5.21 18.19
CA ILE A 139 -14.47 -5.00 19.48
C ILE A 139 -13.81 -6.06 20.38
N LEU A 140 -12.78 -5.64 21.13
CA LEU A 140 -12.36 -6.44 22.25
C LEU A 140 -13.56 -6.52 23.17
N ALA A 141 -14.14 -7.70 23.28
CA ALA A 141 -15.10 -7.94 24.36
C ALA A 141 -14.41 -7.54 25.66
N PRO A 142 -15.07 -6.77 26.55
CA PRO A 142 -14.48 -6.45 27.83
C PRO A 142 -14.08 -7.76 28.50
N CYS A 143 -12.84 -7.85 28.96
CA CYS A 143 -12.41 -8.95 29.81
C CYS A 143 -13.36 -8.99 31.00
N GLN A 144 -14.13 -10.04 31.05
CA GLN A 144 -14.85 -10.37 32.27
C GLN A 144 -13.91 -10.92 33.31
#